data_ffb0ac38b066b1779c0a2edf00706e58
#
_entry.id   ffb0ac38b066b1779c0a2edf00706e58
#
_cell.length_a   1.000
_cell.length_b   1.000
_cell.length_c   1.000
_cell.angle_alpha   90.00
_cell.angle_beta   90.00
_cell.angle_gamma   90.00
#
_symmetry.space_group_name_H-M   'P 1'
#
loop_
_entity.id
_entity.type
_entity.pdbx_description
1 polymer ?
#
loop_
_entity_poly.entity_id
_entity_poly.type
_entity_poly.pdbx_seq_one_letter_code
_entity_poly.pdbx_strand_id
1 'polypeptide(L)'
;MKKLLFLFVAAILIFTSCKRERYYDLTAGKYINLEKDEKTGRMINTETHEPVYIYVDAETKDTIYGATGDVVNGHVVKTSDGKYDIDDEYKIKYGDYKKKVDGDEVKIKDGDSKIKIEDGEKKVKKDN
;
A
#
# COMPACT_ATOMS: atom_id res chain seq x y z
N MET A 1 27.91 -5.01 -49.88
CA MET A 1 27.57 -5.98 -48.82
C MET A 1 27.78 -5.47 -47.41
N LYS A 2 28.51 -4.39 -47.18
CA LYS A 2 28.68 -3.83 -45.82
C LYS A 2 27.51 -2.92 -45.34
N LYS A 3 26.57 -2.63 -46.16
CA LYS A 3 25.41 -1.74 -45.82
C LYS A 3 24.20 -2.47 -45.23
N LEU A 4 24.14 -3.78 -45.31
CA LEU A 4 23.02 -4.57 -44.77
C LEU A 4 23.21 -4.94 -43.30
N LEU A 5 24.41 -4.85 -42.74
CA LEU A 5 24.68 -5.16 -41.35
C LEU A 5 24.28 -4.04 -40.38
N PHE A 6 24.19 -2.81 -40.88
CA PHE A 6 23.82 -1.65 -40.06
C PHE A 6 22.30 -1.51 -39.81
N LEU A 7 21.50 -2.14 -40.62
CA LEU A 7 20.03 -2.10 -40.45
C LEU A 7 19.51 -3.07 -39.40
N PHE A 8 20.29 -4.06 -38.99
CA PHE A 8 19.89 -5.05 -37.98
C PHE A 8 20.17 -4.60 -36.54
N VAL A 9 21.04 -3.64 -36.34
CA VAL A 9 21.39 -3.14 -34.99
C VAL A 9 20.39 -2.09 -34.50
N ALA A 10 19.68 -1.41 -35.41
CA ALA A 10 18.69 -0.40 -35.04
C ALA A 10 17.34 -0.98 -34.57
N ALA A 11 17.08 -2.27 -34.84
CA ALA A 11 15.81 -2.91 -34.47
C ALA A 11 15.78 -3.46 -33.03
N ILE A 12 16.91 -3.48 -32.33
CA ILE A 12 17.01 -4.05 -30.97
C ILE A 12 16.73 -3.03 -29.87
N LEU A 13 16.60 -1.75 -30.20
CA LEU A 13 16.42 -0.69 -29.21
C LEU A 13 14.96 -0.32 -28.92
N ILE A 14 13.98 -1.07 -29.43
CA ILE A 14 12.55 -0.71 -29.24
C ILE A 14 11.87 -1.54 -28.16
N PHE A 15 12.58 -2.42 -27.47
CA PHE A 15 12.05 -3.10 -26.29
C PHE A 15 12.41 -2.38 -24.97
N THR A 16 12.26 -1.07 -24.93
CA THR A 16 12.04 -0.43 -23.64
C THR A 16 10.66 -0.84 -23.18
N SER A 17 10.60 -1.90 -22.38
CA SER A 17 9.39 -2.29 -21.70
C SER A 17 8.86 -1.07 -20.95
N CYS A 18 7.71 -0.54 -21.37
CA CYS A 18 6.93 0.36 -20.57
C CYS A 18 6.53 -0.40 -19.30
N LYS A 19 7.32 -0.30 -18.26
CA LYS A 19 6.89 -0.71 -16.92
C LYS A 19 5.74 0.22 -16.58
N ARG A 20 4.52 -0.27 -16.69
CA ARG A 20 3.37 0.45 -16.15
C ARG A 20 3.59 0.57 -14.66
N GLU A 21 3.73 1.77 -14.20
CA GLU A 21 3.77 2.05 -12.78
C GLU A 21 2.42 1.62 -12.19
N ARG A 22 2.49 0.71 -11.22
CA ARG A 22 1.32 0.06 -10.64
C ARG A 22 0.71 0.86 -9.51
N TYR A 23 1.53 1.58 -8.78
CA TYR A 23 1.13 2.24 -7.54
C TYR A 23 1.03 3.74 -7.71
N TYR A 24 -0.08 4.30 -7.26
CA TYR A 24 -0.32 5.74 -7.28
C TYR A 24 -0.27 6.30 -5.86
N ASP A 25 0.68 7.20 -5.60
CA ASP A 25 0.80 7.90 -4.33
C ASP A 25 -0.23 9.04 -4.27
N LEU A 26 -1.19 8.94 -3.37
CA LEU A 26 -2.23 9.97 -3.22
C LEU A 26 -1.67 11.30 -2.72
N THR A 27 -0.67 11.27 -1.85
CA THR A 27 -0.06 12.49 -1.31
C THR A 27 0.75 13.24 -2.37
N ALA A 28 1.57 12.51 -3.11
CA ALA A 28 2.40 13.08 -4.19
C ALA A 28 1.60 13.36 -5.48
N GLY A 29 0.45 12.70 -5.67
CA GLY A 29 -0.38 12.84 -6.86
C GLY A 29 0.24 12.27 -8.13
N LYS A 30 1.07 11.23 -8.02
CA LYS A 30 1.77 10.60 -9.14
C LYS A 30 1.96 9.10 -8.95
N TYR A 31 2.21 8.41 -10.05
CA TYR A 31 2.63 7.01 -10.01
C TYR A 31 4.07 6.88 -9.50
N ILE A 32 4.30 5.87 -8.71
CA ILE A 32 5.59 5.57 -8.08
C ILE A 32 5.88 4.07 -8.08
N ASN A 33 7.12 3.73 -7.84
CA ASN A 33 7.52 2.36 -7.51
C ASN A 33 7.68 2.24 -5.99
N LEU A 34 7.20 1.13 -5.44
CA LEU A 34 7.22 0.84 -4.01
C LEU A 34 8.15 -0.32 -3.69
N GLU A 35 8.78 -0.23 -2.53
CA GLU A 35 9.43 -1.35 -1.86
C GLU A 35 9.09 -1.32 -0.37
N LYS A 36 9.25 -2.46 0.29
CA LYS A 36 9.06 -2.55 1.73
C LYS A 36 10.39 -2.29 2.43
N ASP A 37 10.41 -1.31 3.32
CA ASP A 37 11.54 -1.11 4.22
C ASP A 37 11.58 -2.22 5.27
N GLU A 38 12.63 -3.05 5.24
CA GLU A 38 12.78 -4.16 6.17
C GLU A 38 12.94 -3.73 7.62
N LYS A 39 13.45 -2.53 7.87
CA LYS A 39 13.66 -2.01 9.23
C LYS A 39 12.36 -1.55 9.89
N THR A 40 11.51 -0.86 9.14
CA THR A 40 10.28 -0.26 9.67
C THR A 40 9.02 -1.05 9.30
N GLY A 41 9.08 -1.92 8.30
CA GLY A 41 7.94 -2.62 7.72
C GLY A 41 7.01 -1.74 6.90
N ARG A 42 7.36 -0.48 6.68
CA ARG A 42 6.59 0.48 5.89
C ARG A 42 6.91 0.40 4.41
N MET A 43 5.96 0.78 3.60
CA MET A 43 6.21 0.97 2.17
C MET A 43 6.90 2.31 1.93
N ILE A 44 7.93 2.28 1.12
CA ILE A 44 8.71 3.48 0.72
C ILE A 44 8.76 3.61 -0.79
N ASN A 45 8.91 4.85 -1.25
CA ASN A 45 9.19 5.14 -2.65
C ASN A 45 10.62 4.75 -2.98
N THR A 46 10.82 3.93 -4.00
CA THR A 46 12.16 3.43 -4.38
C THR A 46 13.11 4.51 -4.89
N GLU A 47 12.60 5.63 -5.39
CA GLU A 47 13.40 6.75 -5.90
C GLU A 47 13.82 7.71 -4.80
N THR A 48 12.88 8.07 -3.91
CA THR A 48 13.13 9.07 -2.86
C THR A 48 13.52 8.47 -1.52
N HIS A 49 13.26 7.17 -1.32
CA HIS A 49 13.40 6.44 -0.05
C HIS A 49 12.54 7.00 1.09
N GLU A 50 11.54 7.78 0.75
CA GLU A 50 10.59 8.34 1.71
C GLU A 50 9.38 7.41 1.92
N PRO A 51 8.81 7.38 3.13
CA PRO A 51 7.60 6.62 3.40
C PRO A 51 6.43 7.11 2.54
N VAL A 52 5.68 6.15 1.99
CA VAL A 52 4.43 6.42 1.28
C VAL A 52 3.28 6.16 2.23
N TYR A 53 2.49 7.18 2.49
CA TYR A 53 1.45 7.16 3.51
C TYR A 53 0.20 6.39 3.05
N ILE A 54 -0.36 6.79 1.90
CA ILE A 54 -1.53 6.15 1.28
C ILE A 54 -1.28 6.01 -0.21
N TYR A 55 -1.50 4.85 -0.76
CA TYR A 55 -1.36 4.60 -2.19
C TYR A 55 -2.48 3.73 -2.74
N VAL A 56 -2.72 3.82 -4.03
CA VAL A 56 -3.68 2.99 -4.77
C VAL A 56 -2.94 1.98 -5.63
N ASP A 57 -3.32 0.71 -5.51
CA ASP A 57 -2.90 -0.32 -6.44
C ASP A 57 -3.77 -0.26 -7.70
N ALA A 58 -3.20 0.12 -8.83
CA ALA A 58 -3.92 0.28 -10.08
C ALA A 58 -4.46 -1.05 -10.66
N GLU A 59 -3.88 -2.18 -10.28
CA GLU A 59 -4.36 -3.51 -10.71
C GLU A 59 -5.59 -3.95 -9.93
N THR A 60 -5.55 -3.87 -8.60
CA THR A 60 -6.64 -4.32 -7.73
C THR A 60 -7.69 -3.24 -7.48
N LYS A 61 -7.34 -1.97 -7.74
CA LYS A 61 -8.14 -0.79 -7.40
C LYS A 61 -8.29 -0.55 -5.89
N ASP A 62 -7.47 -1.19 -5.10
CA ASP A 62 -7.48 -1.00 -3.66
C ASP A 62 -6.66 0.20 -3.23
N THR A 63 -7.17 0.91 -2.24
CA THR A 63 -6.45 1.97 -1.53
C THR A 63 -5.82 1.37 -0.29
N ILE A 64 -4.52 1.55 -0.11
CA ILE A 64 -3.73 0.84 0.88
C ILE A 64 -3.02 1.84 1.80
N TYR A 65 -3.06 1.56 3.09
CA TYR A 65 -2.31 2.30 4.10
C TYR A 65 -0.85 1.82 4.16
N GLY A 66 0.09 2.71 3.81
CA GLY A 66 1.50 2.34 3.64
C GLY A 66 2.22 1.90 4.92
N ALA A 67 1.76 2.33 6.09
CA ALA A 67 2.36 1.95 7.36
C ALA A 67 2.06 0.50 7.77
N THR A 68 0.91 -0.03 7.40
CA THR A 68 0.43 -1.35 7.84
C THR A 68 0.16 -2.33 6.70
N GLY A 69 0.00 -1.83 5.47
CA GLY A 69 -0.44 -2.63 4.33
C GLY A 69 -1.94 -2.94 4.33
N ASP A 70 -2.70 -2.34 5.21
CA ASP A 70 -4.15 -2.54 5.28
C ASP A 70 -4.87 -1.89 4.09
N VAL A 71 -5.85 -2.59 3.53
CA VAL A 71 -6.74 -2.03 2.52
C VAL A 71 -7.79 -1.17 3.21
N VAL A 72 -7.81 0.10 2.86
CA VAL A 72 -8.64 1.14 3.53
C VAL A 72 -9.65 1.78 2.58
N ASN A 73 -10.19 1.01 1.67
CA ASN A 73 -11.18 1.46 0.70
C ASN A 73 -12.39 2.12 1.41
N GLY A 74 -12.74 3.33 0.97
CA GLY A 74 -13.86 4.07 1.53
C GLY A 74 -13.58 4.75 2.88
N HIS A 75 -12.36 4.63 3.42
CA HIS A 75 -11.96 5.20 4.70
C HIS A 75 -10.88 6.29 4.59
N VAL A 76 -10.65 6.78 3.38
CA VAL A 76 -9.71 7.87 3.12
C VAL A 76 -10.48 9.18 3.06
N VAL A 77 -10.05 10.14 3.84
CA VAL A 77 -10.63 11.49 3.89
C VAL A 77 -9.63 12.52 3.39
N LYS A 78 -10.12 13.56 2.76
CA LYS A 78 -9.30 14.69 2.35
C LYS A 78 -9.37 15.77 3.43
N THR A 79 -8.21 16.15 3.95
CA THR A 79 -8.11 17.19 4.98
C THR A 79 -8.25 18.59 4.39
N SER A 80 -8.49 19.59 5.24
CA SER A 80 -8.67 20.99 4.81
C SER A 80 -7.46 21.60 4.10
N ASP A 81 -6.26 21.09 4.36
CA ASP A 81 -5.02 21.49 3.69
C ASP A 81 -4.73 20.75 2.38
N GLY A 82 -5.69 19.92 1.92
CA GLY A 82 -5.61 19.17 0.67
C GLY A 82 -4.83 17.86 0.75
N LYS A 83 -4.41 17.45 1.92
CA LYS A 83 -3.77 16.14 2.15
C LYS A 83 -4.81 15.04 2.31
N TYR A 84 -4.35 13.80 2.23
CA TYR A 84 -5.18 12.63 2.49
C TYR A 84 -4.81 12.00 3.82
N ASP A 85 -5.82 11.58 4.55
CA ASP A 85 -5.68 10.89 5.82
C ASP A 85 -6.65 9.71 5.89
N ILE A 86 -6.45 8.84 6.85
CA ILE A 86 -7.34 7.71 7.08
C ILE A 86 -8.35 8.11 8.16
N ASP A 87 -9.62 7.78 7.91
CA ASP A 87 -10.67 7.96 8.89
C ASP A 87 -10.30 7.22 10.20
N ASP A 88 -10.52 7.85 11.34
CA ASP A 88 -10.24 7.28 12.66
C ASP A 88 -10.97 5.97 12.94
N GLU A 89 -12.05 5.73 12.21
CA GLU A 89 -12.82 4.49 12.26
C GLU A 89 -12.80 3.75 10.94
N TYR A 90 -12.21 2.57 10.89
CA TYR A 90 -12.31 1.71 9.71
C TYR A 90 -12.41 0.23 10.07
N LYS A 91 -13.02 -0.52 9.17
CA LYS A 91 -13.16 -1.98 9.27
C LYS A 91 -12.62 -2.66 8.03
N ILE A 92 -11.81 -3.70 8.24
CA ILE A 92 -11.30 -4.55 7.19
C ILE A 92 -11.81 -5.97 7.43
N LYS A 93 -12.24 -6.62 6.36
CA LYS A 93 -12.70 -8.00 6.42
C LYS A 93 -12.22 -8.80 5.22
N TYR A 94 -11.50 -9.89 5.49
CA TYR A 94 -11.07 -10.88 4.50
C TYR A 94 -11.36 -12.28 5.03
N GLY A 95 -12.40 -12.95 4.52
CA GLY A 95 -12.75 -14.26 5.03
C GLY A 95 -12.98 -14.26 6.54
N ASP A 96 -12.18 -15.01 7.29
CA ASP A 96 -12.24 -15.08 8.77
C ASP A 96 -11.45 -13.97 9.47
N TYR A 97 -10.62 -13.23 8.73
CA TYR A 97 -9.88 -12.09 9.27
C TYR A 97 -10.77 -10.84 9.32
N LYS A 98 -10.83 -10.23 10.48
CA LYS A 98 -11.52 -8.96 10.70
C LYS A 98 -10.65 -8.04 11.55
N LYS A 99 -10.52 -6.81 11.13
CA LYS A 99 -9.86 -5.75 11.90
C LYS A 99 -10.80 -4.55 11.99
N LYS A 100 -11.06 -4.09 13.19
CA LYS A 100 -11.77 -2.84 13.46
C LYS A 100 -10.80 -1.89 14.15
N VAL A 101 -10.71 -0.68 13.63
CA VAL A 101 -10.00 0.43 14.26
C VAL A 101 -11.03 1.49 14.62
N ASP A 102 -10.97 1.98 15.85
CA ASP A 102 -11.85 2.99 16.42
C ASP A 102 -11.02 3.85 17.36
N GLY A 103 -10.47 4.96 16.81
CA GLY A 103 -9.50 5.79 17.50
C GLY A 103 -8.29 4.97 17.98
N ASP A 104 -8.03 4.96 19.27
CA ASP A 104 -6.92 4.21 19.88
C ASP A 104 -7.21 2.73 20.14
N GLU A 105 -8.46 2.30 19.90
CA GLU A 105 -8.86 0.91 20.05
C GLU A 105 -8.72 0.15 18.74
N VAL A 106 -7.98 -0.96 18.75
CA VAL A 106 -7.85 -1.89 17.63
C VAL A 106 -8.31 -3.28 18.06
N LYS A 107 -9.27 -3.82 17.34
CA LYS A 107 -9.75 -5.19 17.50
C LYS A 107 -9.44 -6.01 16.26
N ILE A 108 -8.73 -7.12 16.43
CA ILE A 108 -8.42 -8.07 15.35
C ILE A 108 -9.00 -9.42 15.73
N LYS A 109 -9.73 -10.01 14.79
CA LYS A 109 -10.17 -11.39 14.87
C LYS A 109 -9.64 -12.13 13.64
N ASP A 110 -8.94 -13.23 13.87
CA ASP A 110 -8.41 -14.12 12.84
C ASP A 110 -8.72 -15.56 13.23
N GLY A 111 -9.75 -16.14 12.61
CA GLY A 111 -10.27 -17.45 13.03
C GLY A 111 -10.66 -17.46 14.50
N ASP A 112 -9.99 -18.31 15.29
CA ASP A 112 -10.25 -18.48 16.73
C ASP A 112 -9.44 -17.50 17.62
N SER A 113 -8.57 -16.72 17.01
CA SER A 113 -7.74 -15.75 17.73
C SER A 113 -8.39 -14.36 17.76
N LYS A 114 -8.39 -13.74 18.92
CA LYS A 114 -8.87 -12.37 19.11
C LYS A 114 -7.78 -11.54 19.77
N ILE A 115 -7.49 -10.40 19.21
CA ILE A 115 -6.54 -9.42 19.74
C ILE A 115 -7.28 -8.11 19.97
N LYS A 116 -7.16 -7.54 21.15
CA LYS A 116 -7.62 -6.19 21.48
C LYS A 116 -6.42 -5.36 21.90
N ILE A 117 -6.29 -4.19 21.31
CA ILE A 117 -5.31 -3.18 21.71
C ILE A 117 -6.11 -1.94 22.12
N GLU A 118 -5.89 -1.46 23.31
CA GLU A 118 -6.54 -0.29 23.90
C GLU A 118 -5.51 0.44 24.76
N ASP A 119 -5.36 1.75 24.55
CA ASP A 119 -4.39 2.58 25.26
C ASP A 119 -2.95 2.03 25.28
N GLY A 120 -2.54 1.37 24.18
CA GLY A 120 -1.22 0.73 24.05
C GLY A 120 -1.09 -0.63 24.72
N GLU A 121 -2.11 -1.11 25.42
CA GLU A 121 -2.13 -2.44 26.01
C GLU A 121 -2.69 -3.50 25.05
N LYS A 122 -1.98 -4.59 24.87
CA LYS A 122 -2.37 -5.71 24.03
C LYS A 122 -2.93 -6.86 24.83
N LYS A 123 -4.18 -7.24 24.57
CA LYS A 123 -4.84 -8.44 25.14
C LYS A 123 -5.07 -9.46 24.03
N VAL A 124 -4.66 -10.70 24.25
CA VAL A 124 -4.84 -11.81 23.32
C VAL A 124 -5.75 -12.86 23.96
N LYS A 125 -6.81 -13.24 23.24
CA LYS A 125 -7.67 -14.38 23.60
C LYS A 125 -7.66 -15.38 22.46
N LYS A 126 -7.54 -16.66 22.79
CA LYS A 126 -7.83 -17.76 21.87
C LYS A 126 -9.08 -18.47 22.37
N ASP A 127 -10.05 -18.63 21.49
CA ASP A 127 -11.19 -19.48 21.76
C ASP A 127 -10.75 -20.93 21.49
N ASN A 128 -10.77 -21.75 22.52
CA ASN A 128 -10.49 -23.20 22.40
C ASN A 128 -11.72 -23.93 21.88
#